data_37bd70477a63b3b0d6bfe499c9f977af
#
_entry.id   37bd70477a63b3b0d6bfe499c9f977af
#
_cell.length_a   1.000
_cell.length_b   1.000
_cell.length_c   1.000
_cell.angle_alpha   90.00
_cell.angle_beta   90.00
_cell.angle_gamma   90.00
#
_symmetry.space_group_name_H-M   'P 1'
#
loop_
_entity.id
_entity.type
_entity.pdbx_description
1 polymer ?
#
loop_
_entity_poly.entity_id
_entity_poly.type
_entity_poly.pdbx_seq_one_letter_code
_entity_poly.pdbx_strand_id
1 'polypeptide(L)'
;MKRGFPRAASLWVGLIVMVTLITAFNSPEQEQFLSPGGDREMHEGMACKQCHQESPGTWRQQVQANVHHWLGFRESGVGFITDPVGSEDCQDCHEMPGNLHPIHRFAHSEYFELREILGQHECSGCHDHHSPVNVVHSMTFCLHCHETWGNKPDTITPRHTTLIAEERWETCLQCHEFHGSRGHLEPTLLSEAFSVEQIQQYLDGDQPAPYSGELPPYPEERKSQR
;
A
#
# COMPACT_ATOMS: atom_id res chain seq x y z
N MET A 1 15.30 -9.29 58.49
CA MET A 1 13.83 -9.06 58.43
C MET A 1 13.46 -8.72 56.97
N LYS A 2 12.93 -9.68 56.18
CA LYS A 2 12.40 -9.43 54.85
C LYS A 2 10.96 -8.93 55.06
N ARG A 3 10.75 -7.62 54.90
CA ARG A 3 9.37 -7.06 54.84
C ARG A 3 8.80 -7.43 53.47
N GLY A 4 7.99 -8.50 53.41
CA GLY A 4 7.24 -8.82 52.23
C GLY A 4 6.20 -7.71 51.98
N PHE A 5 6.15 -7.24 50.73
CA PHE A 5 5.13 -6.30 50.29
C PHE A 5 3.74 -6.93 50.60
N PRO A 6 2.81 -6.21 51.26
CA PRO A 6 1.50 -6.76 51.58
C PRO A 6 0.82 -7.15 50.25
N ARG A 7 0.30 -8.38 50.17
CA ARG A 7 -0.38 -8.93 48.98
C ARG A 7 -1.45 -7.98 48.40
N ALA A 8 -2.13 -7.22 49.23
CA ALA A 8 -3.10 -6.21 48.81
C ALA A 8 -2.44 -5.07 48.02
N ALA A 9 -1.26 -4.60 48.40
CA ALA A 9 -0.56 -3.54 47.66
C ALA A 9 -0.12 -4.00 46.26
N SER A 10 0.33 -5.26 46.10
CA SER A 10 0.69 -5.82 44.80
C SER A 10 -0.53 -5.92 43.88
N LEU A 11 -1.70 -6.26 44.37
CA LEU A 11 -2.95 -6.31 43.62
C LEU A 11 -3.36 -4.91 43.13
N TRP A 12 -3.28 -3.91 44.03
CA TRP A 12 -3.58 -2.52 43.63
C TRP A 12 -2.63 -1.95 42.61
N VAL A 13 -1.33 -2.22 42.74
CA VAL A 13 -0.34 -1.83 41.74
C VAL A 13 -0.64 -2.49 40.39
N GLY A 14 -0.93 -3.80 40.39
CA GLY A 14 -1.32 -4.52 39.17
C GLY A 14 -2.57 -3.96 38.51
N LEU A 15 -3.61 -3.64 39.32
CA LEU A 15 -4.84 -3.04 38.81
C LEU A 15 -4.60 -1.64 38.22
N ILE A 16 -3.83 -0.79 38.89
CA ILE A 16 -3.49 0.55 38.41
C ILE A 16 -2.73 0.45 37.08
N VAL A 17 -1.71 -0.40 37.01
CA VAL A 17 -0.93 -0.61 35.76
C VAL A 17 -1.85 -1.09 34.64
N MET A 18 -2.71 -2.05 34.91
CA MET A 18 -3.65 -2.58 33.91
C MET A 18 -4.62 -1.49 33.42
N VAL A 19 -5.20 -0.70 34.33
CA VAL A 19 -6.11 0.41 33.97
C VAL A 19 -5.36 1.48 33.17
N THR A 20 -4.13 1.83 33.58
CA THR A 20 -3.30 2.80 32.84
C THR A 20 -2.98 2.30 31.44
N LEU A 21 -2.63 1.02 31.28
CA LEU A 21 -2.38 0.44 29.96
C LEU A 21 -3.65 0.44 29.11
N ILE A 22 -4.79 0.02 29.67
CA ILE A 22 -6.06 0.03 28.94
C ILE A 22 -6.42 1.46 28.51
N THR A 23 -6.32 2.45 29.37
CA THR A 23 -6.61 3.85 29.02
C THR A 23 -5.61 4.40 28.00
N ALA A 24 -4.33 4.07 28.16
CA ALA A 24 -3.29 4.46 27.21
C ALA A 24 -3.54 3.87 25.81
N PHE A 25 -3.89 2.60 25.71
CA PHE A 25 -4.14 1.94 24.43
C PHE A 25 -5.52 2.24 23.80
N ASN A 26 -6.45 2.85 24.54
CA ASN A 26 -7.76 3.25 24.02
C ASN A 26 -7.91 4.76 23.81
N SER A 27 -6.85 5.54 23.99
CA SER A 27 -6.86 6.99 23.71
C SER A 27 -6.66 7.26 22.23
N PRO A 28 -7.54 8.00 21.55
CA PRO A 28 -7.38 8.33 20.12
C PRO A 28 -6.05 9.04 19.81
N GLU A 29 -5.53 9.81 20.76
CA GLU A 29 -4.26 10.53 20.65
C GLU A 29 -3.02 9.61 20.63
N GLN A 30 -3.21 8.32 20.95
CA GLN A 30 -2.10 7.35 21.04
C GLN A 30 -2.12 6.31 19.92
N GLU A 31 -3.07 6.37 19.00
CA GLU A 31 -3.07 5.54 17.79
C GLU A 31 -1.75 5.66 17.03
N GLN A 32 -1.13 6.84 17.03
CA GLN A 32 0.20 7.08 16.43
C GLN A 32 1.33 6.23 17.02
N PHE A 33 1.24 5.85 18.31
CA PHE A 33 2.24 4.97 18.93
C PHE A 33 2.08 3.50 18.54
N LEU A 34 0.94 3.12 18.00
CA LEU A 34 0.65 1.77 17.54
C LEU A 34 0.90 1.62 16.03
N SER A 35 1.02 2.74 15.32
CA SER A 35 1.35 2.73 13.90
C SER A 35 2.82 2.34 13.70
N PRO A 36 3.11 1.41 12.79
CA PRO A 36 4.48 1.00 12.46
C PRO A 36 5.29 2.08 11.73
N GLY A 37 4.70 3.23 11.43
CA GLY A 37 5.33 4.36 10.75
C GLY A 37 4.45 5.59 10.77
N GLY A 38 4.94 6.71 10.21
CA GLY A 38 4.15 7.93 9.99
C GLY A 38 3.14 7.73 8.86
N ASP A 39 1.98 8.37 8.98
CA ASP A 39 1.04 8.46 7.86
C ASP A 39 1.67 9.30 6.75
N ARG A 40 1.36 8.96 5.51
CA ARG A 40 1.73 9.81 4.39
C ARG A 40 1.03 11.16 4.48
N GLU A 41 1.69 12.20 3.99
CA GLU A 41 1.15 13.56 3.94
C GLU A 41 -0.26 13.61 3.33
N MET A 42 -0.53 12.81 2.29
CA MET A 42 -1.84 12.72 1.63
C MET A 42 -2.93 12.03 2.48
N HIS A 43 -2.57 11.26 3.51
CA HIS A 43 -3.49 10.61 4.44
C HIS A 43 -3.37 11.15 5.86
N GLU A 44 -2.64 12.27 6.02
CA GLU A 44 -2.46 12.92 7.31
C GLU A 44 -3.82 13.31 7.91
N GLY A 45 -4.04 12.91 9.14
CA GLY A 45 -5.29 13.18 9.85
C GLY A 45 -6.43 12.19 9.59
N MET A 46 -6.23 11.17 8.78
CA MET A 46 -7.19 10.06 8.65
C MET A 46 -7.12 9.16 9.89
N ALA A 47 -8.29 8.77 10.40
CA ALA A 47 -8.35 7.83 11.51
C ALA A 47 -8.04 6.39 11.01
N CYS A 48 -7.33 5.60 11.81
CA CYS A 48 -6.94 4.22 11.46
C CYS A 48 -8.12 3.35 10.98
N LYS A 49 -9.30 3.54 11.58
CA LYS A 49 -10.54 2.83 11.23
C LYS A 49 -11.11 3.17 9.85
N GLN A 50 -10.60 4.19 9.15
CA GLN A 50 -11.03 4.51 7.78
C GLN A 50 -10.46 3.51 6.77
N CYS A 51 -9.30 2.92 7.09
CA CYS A 51 -8.67 1.87 6.29
C CYS A 51 -8.80 0.50 6.98
N HIS A 52 -8.59 0.44 8.30
CA HIS A 52 -8.64 -0.79 9.07
C HIS A 52 -10.07 -1.09 9.55
N GLN A 53 -10.72 -2.02 8.87
CA GLN A 53 -12.05 -2.50 9.26
C GLN A 53 -11.98 -3.34 10.53
N GLU A 54 -13.09 -3.38 11.31
CA GLU A 54 -13.17 -4.26 12.47
C GLU A 54 -13.18 -5.73 12.03
N SER A 55 -12.31 -6.53 12.62
CA SER A 55 -12.28 -7.96 12.35
C SER A 55 -13.61 -8.63 12.75
N PRO A 56 -14.10 -9.57 11.93
CA PRO A 56 -15.37 -10.22 12.18
C PRO A 56 -15.36 -11.02 13.48
N GLY A 57 -16.51 -11.03 14.15
CA GLY A 57 -16.72 -11.78 15.38
C GLY A 57 -16.24 -11.07 16.64
N THR A 58 -16.48 -11.71 17.77
CA THR A 58 -16.04 -11.20 19.08
C THR A 58 -14.55 -11.46 19.28
N TRP A 59 -13.90 -10.68 20.16
CA TRP A 59 -12.49 -10.89 20.51
C TRP A 59 -12.17 -12.34 20.91
N ARG A 60 -13.10 -13.02 21.60
CA ARG A 60 -12.95 -14.43 21.97
C ARG A 60 -12.88 -15.33 20.73
N GLN A 61 -13.74 -15.07 19.73
CA GLN A 61 -13.76 -15.84 18.48
C GLN A 61 -12.49 -15.59 17.67
N GLN A 62 -12.00 -14.35 17.65
CA GLN A 62 -10.73 -13.98 16.99
C GLN A 62 -9.54 -14.71 17.64
N VAL A 63 -9.45 -14.70 18.99
CA VAL A 63 -8.42 -15.45 19.73
C VAL A 63 -8.51 -16.94 19.41
N GLN A 64 -9.72 -17.52 19.46
CA GLN A 64 -9.92 -18.94 19.16
C GLN A 64 -9.51 -19.28 17.72
N ALA A 65 -9.86 -18.44 16.75
CA ALA A 65 -9.48 -18.64 15.35
C ALA A 65 -7.94 -18.62 15.17
N ASN A 66 -7.26 -17.68 15.81
CA ASN A 66 -5.80 -17.56 15.72
C ASN A 66 -5.08 -18.70 16.46
N VAL A 67 -5.61 -19.18 17.59
CA VAL A 67 -5.09 -20.39 18.26
C VAL A 67 -5.26 -21.62 17.35
N HIS A 68 -6.43 -21.78 16.71
CA HIS A 68 -6.65 -22.86 15.76
C HIS A 68 -5.72 -22.79 14.55
N HIS A 69 -5.45 -21.59 14.01
CA HIS A 69 -4.49 -21.38 12.96
C HIS A 69 -3.06 -21.77 13.41
N TRP A 70 -2.64 -21.28 14.56
CA TRP A 70 -1.34 -21.62 15.13
C TRP A 70 -1.15 -23.14 15.37
N LEU A 71 -2.23 -23.84 15.74
CA LEU A 71 -2.23 -25.31 15.93
C LEU A 71 -2.38 -26.10 14.61
N GLY A 72 -2.51 -25.44 13.45
CA GLY A 72 -2.69 -26.08 12.16
C GLY A 72 -4.10 -26.60 11.87
N PHE A 73 -5.09 -26.24 12.69
CA PHE A 73 -6.49 -26.61 12.47
C PHE A 73 -7.22 -25.66 11.52
N ARG A 74 -6.56 -24.60 11.09
CA ARG A 74 -7.09 -23.58 10.21
C ARG A 74 -5.99 -23.10 9.27
N GLU A 75 -6.31 -22.88 7.98
CA GLU A 75 -5.34 -22.44 6.97
C GLU A 75 -4.86 -21.00 7.18
N SER A 76 -5.75 -20.11 7.67
CA SER A 76 -5.42 -18.69 7.88
C SER A 76 -5.81 -18.23 9.29
N GLY A 77 -5.07 -17.27 9.83
CA GLY A 77 -5.46 -16.47 10.98
C GLY A 77 -6.56 -15.47 10.62
N VAL A 78 -7.00 -14.73 11.61
CA VAL A 78 -7.87 -13.54 11.46
C VAL A 78 -7.17 -12.35 12.10
N GLY A 79 -7.48 -11.15 11.63
CA GLY A 79 -7.04 -9.94 12.29
C GLY A 79 -7.52 -9.92 13.75
N PHE A 80 -6.68 -9.41 14.65
CA PHE A 80 -7.08 -9.24 16.05
C PHE A 80 -7.49 -7.78 16.25
N ILE A 81 -8.76 -7.55 16.54
CA ILE A 81 -9.43 -6.24 16.60
C ILE A 81 -9.72 -5.68 15.21
N THR A 82 -8.72 -5.57 14.35
CA THR A 82 -8.87 -5.06 12.98
C THR A 82 -8.34 -6.07 11.96
N ASP A 83 -8.97 -6.11 10.79
CA ASP A 83 -8.49 -6.91 9.67
C ASP A 83 -7.31 -6.19 8.95
N PRO A 84 -6.42 -6.95 8.31
CA PRO A 84 -5.46 -6.38 7.38
C PRO A 84 -6.19 -5.59 6.29
N VAL A 85 -5.64 -4.44 5.92
CA VAL A 85 -6.19 -3.61 4.83
C VAL A 85 -5.99 -4.32 3.50
N GLY A 86 -7.10 -4.55 2.79
CA GLY A 86 -7.11 -5.11 1.44
C GLY A 86 -7.16 -4.03 0.36
N SER A 87 -7.02 -4.46 -0.89
CA SER A 87 -7.11 -3.53 -2.03
C SER A 87 -8.50 -2.93 -2.21
N GLU A 88 -9.55 -3.62 -1.77
CA GLU A 88 -10.92 -3.12 -1.75
C GLU A 88 -11.08 -1.89 -0.86
N ASP A 89 -10.44 -1.87 0.32
CA ASP A 89 -10.48 -0.72 1.23
C ASP A 89 -9.84 0.52 0.57
N CYS A 90 -8.77 0.31 -0.21
CA CYS A 90 -8.13 1.38 -0.98
C CYS A 90 -9.05 1.89 -2.11
N GLN A 91 -9.71 0.96 -2.81
CA GLN A 91 -10.57 1.26 -3.97
C GLN A 91 -11.88 1.96 -3.58
N ASP A 92 -12.31 1.89 -2.34
CA ASP A 92 -13.45 2.66 -1.85
C ASP A 92 -13.25 4.18 -2.03
N CYS A 93 -12.01 4.65 -1.96
CA CYS A 93 -11.64 6.04 -2.20
C CYS A 93 -10.89 6.23 -3.53
N HIS A 94 -10.03 5.29 -3.91
CA HIS A 94 -9.17 5.35 -5.08
C HIS A 94 -9.75 4.56 -6.26
N GLU A 95 -10.84 5.06 -6.86
CA GLU A 95 -11.29 4.53 -8.14
C GLU A 95 -10.29 4.85 -9.26
N MET A 96 -9.90 3.83 -10.02
CA MET A 96 -8.98 3.96 -11.14
C MET A 96 -9.65 3.51 -12.46
N PRO A 97 -10.60 4.30 -13.00
CA PRO A 97 -11.22 3.96 -14.27
C PRO A 97 -10.16 3.98 -15.37
N GLY A 98 -10.14 2.92 -16.19
CA GLY A 98 -9.16 2.81 -17.28
C GLY A 98 -7.76 2.38 -16.85
N ASN A 99 -7.59 1.88 -15.61
CA ASN A 99 -6.31 1.38 -15.14
C ASN A 99 -5.70 0.34 -16.11
N LEU A 100 -4.50 0.62 -16.58
CA LEU A 100 -3.78 -0.24 -17.52
C LEU A 100 -3.27 -1.52 -16.84
N HIS A 101 -3.04 -1.46 -15.51
CA HIS A 101 -2.53 -2.55 -14.70
C HIS A 101 -3.48 -2.86 -13.52
N PRO A 102 -4.72 -3.28 -13.79
CA PRO A 102 -5.68 -3.55 -12.71
C PRO A 102 -5.25 -4.77 -11.91
N ILE A 103 -5.28 -4.67 -10.59
CA ILE A 103 -4.81 -5.70 -9.65
C ILE A 103 -5.46 -7.08 -9.89
N HIS A 104 -6.76 -7.12 -10.26
CA HIS A 104 -7.46 -8.38 -10.52
C HIS A 104 -6.83 -9.20 -11.66
N ARG A 105 -6.13 -8.56 -12.62
CA ARG A 105 -5.40 -9.25 -13.68
C ARG A 105 -4.27 -10.09 -13.12
N PHE A 106 -3.58 -9.60 -12.10
CA PHE A 106 -2.47 -10.28 -11.47
C PHE A 106 -2.91 -11.44 -10.54
N ALA A 107 -4.21 -11.59 -10.29
CA ALA A 107 -4.75 -12.75 -9.59
C ALA A 107 -4.72 -14.05 -10.45
N HIS A 108 -4.51 -13.94 -11.77
CA HIS A 108 -4.41 -15.10 -12.65
C HIS A 108 -3.17 -15.94 -12.35
N SER A 109 -3.28 -17.24 -12.60
CA SER A 109 -2.23 -18.25 -12.27
C SER A 109 -0.90 -17.99 -12.97
N GLU A 110 -0.91 -17.36 -14.14
CA GLU A 110 0.30 -17.00 -14.90
C GLU A 110 1.23 -16.03 -14.15
N TYR A 111 0.69 -15.27 -13.19
CA TYR A 111 1.44 -14.31 -12.37
C TYR A 111 1.79 -14.85 -10.98
N PHE A 112 1.58 -16.14 -10.71
CA PHE A 112 1.76 -16.70 -9.37
C PHE A 112 3.17 -16.45 -8.79
N GLU A 113 4.21 -16.72 -9.57
CA GLU A 113 5.59 -16.52 -9.13
C GLU A 113 5.91 -15.02 -8.91
N LEU A 114 5.39 -14.15 -9.77
CA LEU A 114 5.60 -12.71 -9.65
C LEU A 114 4.88 -12.12 -8.44
N ARG A 115 3.73 -12.69 -8.04
CA ARG A 115 3.02 -12.25 -6.82
C ARG A 115 3.86 -12.43 -5.57
N GLU A 116 4.61 -13.52 -5.49
CA GLU A 116 5.52 -13.78 -4.36
C GLU A 116 6.70 -12.78 -4.33
N ILE A 117 7.08 -12.23 -5.48
CA ILE A 117 8.21 -11.31 -5.61
C ILE A 117 7.77 -9.85 -5.46
N LEU A 118 6.68 -9.46 -6.13
CA LEU A 118 6.27 -8.07 -6.28
C LEU A 118 5.03 -7.71 -5.47
N GLY A 119 4.22 -8.70 -5.04
CA GLY A 119 2.96 -8.43 -4.36
C GLY A 119 1.92 -7.66 -5.19
N GLN A 120 2.11 -7.56 -6.52
CA GLN A 120 1.36 -6.68 -7.43
C GLN A 120 -0.14 -6.96 -7.52
N HIS A 121 -0.63 -8.03 -6.91
CA HIS A 121 -2.05 -8.35 -6.80
C HIS A 121 -2.75 -7.59 -5.66
N GLU A 122 -1.99 -6.84 -4.86
CA GLU A 122 -2.47 -5.97 -3.80
C GLU A 122 -1.90 -4.56 -3.96
N CYS A 123 -2.69 -3.53 -3.66
CA CYS A 123 -2.23 -2.15 -3.69
C CYS A 123 -1.05 -1.94 -2.74
N SER A 124 -1.12 -2.57 -1.56
CA SER A 124 -0.06 -2.54 -0.54
C SER A 124 1.24 -3.24 -0.96
N GLY A 125 1.22 -4.07 -1.99
CA GLY A 125 2.43 -4.67 -2.55
C GLY A 125 3.36 -3.64 -3.19
N CYS A 126 2.81 -2.54 -3.70
CA CYS A 126 3.58 -1.43 -4.26
C CYS A 126 3.54 -0.16 -3.39
N HIS A 127 2.44 0.05 -2.66
CA HIS A 127 2.19 1.25 -1.86
C HIS A 127 2.10 0.89 -0.37
N ASP A 128 3.16 1.15 0.37
CA ASP A 128 3.15 1.00 1.83
C ASP A 128 2.77 2.34 2.49
N HIS A 129 1.56 2.39 3.07
CA HIS A 129 1.02 3.62 3.68
C HIS A 129 1.67 4.01 5.00
N HIS A 130 2.39 3.10 5.62
CA HIS A 130 3.17 3.35 6.84
C HIS A 130 4.65 3.61 6.54
N SER A 131 5.00 3.73 5.25
CA SER A 131 6.33 4.08 4.77
C SER A 131 6.35 5.50 4.20
N PRO A 132 7.45 6.25 4.32
CA PRO A 132 7.58 7.56 3.69
C PRO A 132 7.64 7.49 2.15
N VAL A 133 8.01 6.34 1.58
CA VAL A 133 8.14 6.19 0.12
C VAL A 133 6.79 6.01 -0.56
N ASN A 134 6.61 6.58 -1.75
CA ASN A 134 5.37 6.41 -2.53
C ASN A 134 5.23 5.02 -3.13
N VAL A 135 6.35 4.44 -3.55
CA VAL A 135 6.40 3.11 -4.14
C VAL A 135 7.60 2.36 -3.60
N VAL A 136 7.38 1.16 -3.09
CA VAL A 136 8.45 0.33 -2.49
C VAL A 136 9.33 -0.36 -3.52
N HIS A 137 8.92 -0.37 -4.81
CA HIS A 137 9.69 -0.97 -5.88
C HIS A 137 10.59 0.05 -6.59
N SER A 138 11.71 -0.43 -7.12
CA SER A 138 12.61 0.37 -7.96
C SER A 138 11.97 0.68 -9.32
N MET A 139 12.46 1.70 -10.02
CA MET A 139 12.00 2.06 -11.38
C MET A 139 12.12 0.93 -12.40
N THR A 140 12.93 -0.08 -12.11
CA THR A 140 13.20 -1.19 -13.05
C THR A 140 12.21 -2.35 -12.92
N PHE A 141 11.22 -2.27 -12.03
CA PHE A 141 10.29 -3.40 -11.79
C PHE A 141 9.50 -3.83 -13.04
N CYS A 142 9.36 -2.95 -14.03
CA CYS A 142 8.69 -3.22 -15.31
C CYS A 142 9.28 -4.43 -16.05
N LEU A 143 10.59 -4.68 -15.89
CA LEU A 143 11.30 -5.78 -16.54
C LEU A 143 10.69 -7.16 -16.22
N HIS A 144 10.08 -7.34 -15.06
CA HIS A 144 9.53 -8.62 -14.64
C HIS A 144 8.35 -9.11 -15.49
N CYS A 145 7.68 -8.19 -16.19
CA CYS A 145 6.54 -8.51 -17.06
C CYS A 145 6.77 -8.08 -18.51
N HIS A 146 7.64 -7.11 -18.77
CA HIS A 146 7.83 -6.50 -20.08
C HIS A 146 9.23 -6.76 -20.65
N GLU A 147 9.65 -8.03 -20.70
CA GLU A 147 10.95 -8.41 -21.26
C GLU A 147 11.06 -8.16 -22.77
N THR A 148 9.92 -8.06 -23.46
CA THR A 148 9.88 -7.87 -24.91
C THR A 148 8.84 -6.83 -25.31
N TRP A 149 9.09 -6.12 -26.42
CA TRP A 149 8.16 -5.10 -26.92
C TRP A 149 6.95 -5.66 -27.69
N GLY A 150 7.01 -6.82 -28.25
CA GLY A 150 5.97 -7.37 -29.11
C GLY A 150 5.85 -6.63 -30.45
N ASN A 151 4.69 -6.78 -31.14
CA ASN A 151 4.46 -6.25 -32.50
C ASN A 151 3.66 -4.92 -32.53
N LYS A 152 3.80 -4.07 -31.51
CA LYS A 152 3.12 -2.77 -31.47
C LYS A 152 3.90 -1.72 -32.27
N PRO A 153 3.22 -0.68 -32.81
CA PRO A 153 3.89 0.48 -33.38
C PRO A 153 4.85 1.10 -32.36
N ASP A 154 6.03 1.44 -32.81
CA ASP A 154 7.08 2.02 -31.97
C ASP A 154 7.42 3.41 -32.51
N THR A 155 6.87 4.44 -31.90
CA THR A 155 6.95 5.84 -32.36
C THR A 155 7.91 6.69 -31.55
N ILE A 156 8.48 6.15 -30.46
CA ILE A 156 9.44 6.87 -29.62
C ILE A 156 10.87 6.82 -30.19
N THR A 157 11.66 7.81 -29.84
CA THR A 157 13.10 7.85 -30.12
C THR A 157 13.89 8.06 -28.82
N PRO A 158 14.84 7.14 -28.47
CA PRO A 158 15.14 5.85 -29.11
C PRO A 158 13.95 4.88 -29.05
N ARG A 159 13.90 3.89 -29.92
CA ARG A 159 12.81 2.90 -29.98
C ARG A 159 12.77 2.05 -28.71
N HIS A 160 11.59 1.57 -28.32
CA HIS A 160 11.45 0.65 -27.18
C HIS A 160 12.33 -0.60 -27.30
N THR A 161 12.43 -1.15 -28.51
CA THR A 161 13.32 -2.29 -28.78
C THR A 161 14.78 -1.98 -28.48
N THR A 162 15.21 -0.73 -28.69
CA THR A 162 16.56 -0.28 -28.34
C THR A 162 16.71 -0.14 -26.82
N LEU A 163 15.76 0.51 -26.16
CA LEU A 163 15.78 0.71 -24.71
C LEU A 163 15.80 -0.62 -23.95
N ILE A 164 15.00 -1.59 -24.39
CA ILE A 164 14.96 -2.94 -23.80
C ILE A 164 16.29 -3.68 -24.05
N ALA A 165 16.83 -3.63 -25.27
CA ALA A 165 18.10 -4.27 -25.57
C ALA A 165 19.30 -3.66 -24.81
N GLU A 166 19.19 -2.40 -24.42
CA GLU A 166 20.16 -1.69 -23.58
C GLU A 166 19.87 -1.82 -22.08
N GLU A 167 18.86 -2.60 -21.69
CA GLU A 167 18.41 -2.81 -20.30
C GLU A 167 18.05 -1.51 -19.55
N ARG A 168 17.57 -0.49 -20.29
CA ARG A 168 17.24 0.84 -19.75
C ARG A 168 15.82 0.88 -19.17
N TRP A 169 15.52 -0.01 -18.24
CA TRP A 169 14.21 -0.18 -17.63
C TRP A 169 13.74 1.02 -16.81
N GLU A 170 14.67 1.82 -16.29
CA GLU A 170 14.37 3.06 -15.56
C GLU A 170 13.66 4.09 -16.45
N THR A 171 13.78 3.98 -17.78
CA THR A 171 13.13 4.91 -18.71
C THR A 171 11.63 4.71 -18.87
N CYS A 172 11.09 3.55 -18.47
CA CYS A 172 9.65 3.27 -18.61
C CYS A 172 8.80 4.32 -17.90
N LEU A 173 9.09 4.58 -16.63
CA LEU A 173 8.35 5.55 -15.81
C LEU A 173 8.67 7.01 -16.17
N GLN A 174 9.70 7.29 -16.96
CA GLN A 174 9.93 8.63 -17.46
C GLN A 174 8.84 9.05 -18.46
N CYS A 175 8.27 8.09 -19.17
CA CYS A 175 7.27 8.33 -20.20
C CYS A 175 5.88 7.85 -19.83
N HIS A 176 5.77 6.76 -19.06
CA HIS A 176 4.50 6.11 -18.76
C HIS A 176 4.10 6.27 -17.28
N GLU A 177 2.85 6.65 -17.04
CA GLU A 177 2.24 6.49 -15.73
C GLU A 177 1.75 5.04 -15.60
N PHE A 178 2.13 4.34 -14.53
CA PHE A 178 1.84 2.91 -14.36
C PHE A 178 0.34 2.59 -14.45
N HIS A 179 -0.50 3.34 -13.77
CA HIS A 179 -1.94 3.11 -13.78
C HIS A 179 -2.63 3.66 -15.04
N GLY A 180 -2.06 4.66 -15.72
CA GLY A 180 -2.68 5.31 -16.87
C GLY A 180 -3.92 6.14 -16.52
N SER A 181 -4.16 6.41 -15.23
CA SER A 181 -5.39 7.03 -14.76
C SER A 181 -5.42 8.55 -14.88
N ARG A 182 -4.27 9.20 -15.12
CA ARG A 182 -4.14 10.66 -15.19
C ARG A 182 -4.31 11.25 -16.59
N GLY A 183 -4.50 10.41 -17.61
CA GLY A 183 -4.58 10.91 -19.01
C GLY A 183 -3.28 11.53 -19.49
N HIS A 184 -2.14 11.11 -18.94
CA HIS A 184 -0.82 11.55 -19.36
C HIS A 184 -0.57 11.16 -20.82
N LEU A 185 -0.04 12.10 -21.62
CA LEU A 185 0.36 11.85 -23.01
C LEU A 185 1.85 11.58 -23.04
N GLU A 186 2.22 10.40 -23.51
CA GLU A 186 3.61 9.99 -23.63
C GLU A 186 4.34 10.84 -24.68
N PRO A 187 5.56 11.32 -24.39
CA PRO A 187 6.38 12.04 -25.37
C PRO A 187 6.86 11.10 -26.48
N THR A 188 7.14 11.67 -27.66
CA THR A 188 7.72 10.91 -28.78
C THR A 188 9.25 10.89 -28.76
N LEU A 189 9.87 11.74 -27.95
CA LEU A 189 11.32 11.80 -27.74
C LEU A 189 11.61 11.55 -26.26
N LEU A 190 12.49 10.60 -25.95
CA LEU A 190 12.90 10.33 -24.58
C LEU A 190 13.56 11.58 -23.93
N SER A 191 14.17 12.45 -24.71
CA SER A 191 14.74 13.70 -24.22
C SER A 191 13.71 14.73 -23.73
N GLU A 192 12.43 14.53 -24.05
CA GLU A 192 11.31 15.35 -23.59
C GLU A 192 10.56 14.72 -22.41
N ALA A 193 10.94 13.49 -22.04
CA ALA A 193 10.39 12.77 -20.90
C ALA A 193 10.90 13.34 -19.58
N PHE A 194 10.27 12.94 -18.48
CA PHE A 194 10.74 13.28 -17.14
C PHE A 194 12.14 12.73 -16.89
N SER A 195 12.93 13.40 -16.07
CA SER A 195 14.25 12.87 -15.72
C SER A 195 14.15 11.70 -14.75
N VAL A 196 15.19 10.86 -14.71
CA VAL A 196 15.31 9.75 -13.75
C VAL A 196 15.19 10.28 -12.31
N GLU A 197 15.81 11.44 -12.04
CA GLU A 197 15.81 12.06 -10.72
C GLU A 197 14.40 12.53 -10.31
N GLN A 198 13.62 13.08 -11.22
CA GLN A 198 12.23 13.48 -10.96
C GLN A 198 11.35 12.27 -10.61
N ILE A 199 11.50 11.18 -11.36
CA ILE A 199 10.77 9.94 -11.08
C ILE A 199 11.22 9.34 -9.75
N GLN A 200 12.53 9.31 -9.47
CA GLN A 200 13.04 8.79 -8.20
C GLN A 200 12.51 9.61 -7.00
N GLN A 201 12.54 10.93 -7.07
CA GLN A 201 12.00 11.81 -6.02
C GLN A 201 10.49 11.58 -5.79
N TYR A 202 9.75 11.31 -6.86
CA TYR A 202 8.34 10.91 -6.74
C TYR A 202 8.18 9.55 -6.06
N LEU A 203 8.96 8.54 -6.44
CA LEU A 203 8.89 7.21 -5.83
C LEU A 203 9.29 7.25 -4.35
N ASP A 204 10.28 8.07 -4.00
CA ASP A 204 10.75 8.26 -2.62
C ASP A 204 9.77 9.08 -1.75
N GLY A 205 8.77 9.72 -2.35
CA GLY A 205 7.79 10.53 -1.64
C GLY A 205 8.19 12.00 -1.43
N ASP A 206 9.34 12.41 -1.96
CA ASP A 206 9.89 13.76 -1.82
C ASP A 206 9.17 14.80 -2.69
N GLN A 207 8.53 14.37 -3.77
CA GLN A 207 7.85 15.22 -4.73
C GLN A 207 6.50 14.61 -5.16
N PRO A 208 5.51 15.43 -5.55
CA PRO A 208 4.27 14.94 -6.13
C PRO A 208 4.52 14.25 -7.49
N ALA A 209 3.53 13.46 -7.95
CA ALA A 209 3.60 12.80 -9.26
C ALA A 209 3.86 13.84 -10.37
N PRO A 210 4.88 13.62 -11.22
CA PRO A 210 5.22 14.56 -12.29
C PRO A 210 4.24 14.51 -13.47
N TYR A 211 3.45 13.43 -13.57
CA TYR A 211 2.52 13.21 -14.68
C TYR A 211 1.42 14.23 -14.70
N SER A 212 1.14 14.78 -15.90
CA SER A 212 0.04 15.70 -16.13
C SER A 212 -1.31 14.98 -16.02
N GLY A 213 -2.35 15.75 -15.71
CA GLY A 213 -3.72 15.28 -15.58
C GLY A 213 -4.20 15.26 -14.13
N GLU A 214 -5.51 15.44 -13.97
CA GLU A 214 -6.16 15.35 -12.66
C GLU A 214 -6.51 13.88 -12.37
N LEU A 215 -6.36 13.47 -11.12
CA LEU A 215 -6.94 12.22 -10.67
C LEU A 215 -8.47 12.32 -10.79
N PRO A 216 -9.15 11.22 -11.12
CA PRO A 216 -10.60 11.23 -11.09
C PRO A 216 -11.09 11.64 -9.69
N PRO A 217 -12.17 12.44 -9.59
CA PRO A 217 -12.67 12.90 -8.29
C PRO A 217 -13.10 11.72 -7.43
N TYR A 218 -12.92 11.85 -6.13
CA TYR A 218 -13.37 10.83 -5.18
C TYR A 218 -14.87 10.54 -5.32
N PRO A 219 -15.33 9.33 -5.02
CA PRO A 219 -16.74 8.95 -5.13
C PRO A 219 -17.71 9.88 -4.39
N GLU A 220 -17.30 10.42 -3.24
CA GLU A 220 -18.09 11.35 -2.44
C GLU A 220 -18.32 12.69 -3.14
N GLU A 221 -17.30 13.21 -3.80
CA GLU A 221 -17.40 14.46 -4.58
C GLU A 221 -18.33 14.29 -5.79
N ARG A 222 -18.30 13.11 -6.43
CA ARG A 222 -19.22 12.79 -7.52
C ARG A 222 -20.68 12.65 -7.06
N LYS A 223 -20.93 12.15 -5.86
CA LYS A 223 -22.29 12.08 -5.29
C LYS A 223 -22.88 13.45 -5.00
N SER A 224 -22.05 14.44 -4.67
CA SER A 224 -22.50 15.82 -4.40
C SER A 224 -22.85 16.61 -5.66
N GLN A 225 -22.43 16.14 -6.86
CA GLN A 225 -22.67 16.80 -8.15
C GLN A 225 -23.88 16.24 -8.89
N ARG A 226 -24.59 15.27 -8.34
CA ARG A 226 -25.85 14.69 -8.85
C ARG A 226 -27.05 15.17 -8.03
#